data_1de36f9b101e21a105b0e0349852a285
#
_entry.id   1de36f9b101e21a105b0e0349852a285
#
_cell.length_a   1.000
_cell.length_b   1.000
_cell.length_c   1.000
_cell.angle_alpha   90.00
_cell.angle_beta   90.00
_cell.angle_gamma   90.00
#
_symmetry.space_group_name_H-M   'P 1'
#
loop_
_entity.id
_entity.type
_entity.pdbx_description
1 polymer ?
#
loop_
_entity_poly.entity_id
_entity_poly.type
_entity_poly.pdbx_seq_one_letter_code
_entity_poly.pdbx_strand_id
1 'polypeptide(L)' 'MPSLVEVLAAYLGCEYISDLHSLEAEDRHRLYALLQRISPAQWPLREWRDALEYITGVCCAQTGDAARQALLLALR' A
#
# COMPACT_ATOMS: atom_id res chain seq x y z
N MET A 1 -13.75 7.17 8.66
CA MET A 1 -13.11 5.88 8.35
C MET A 1 -11.65 6.08 8.01
N PRO A 2 -10.76 5.18 8.44
CA PRO A 2 -9.36 5.31 8.07
C PRO A 2 -9.15 5.08 6.57
N SER A 3 -8.15 5.74 6.01
CA SER A 3 -7.78 5.50 4.62
C SER A 3 -6.99 4.19 4.51
N LEU A 4 -6.83 3.69 3.29
CA LEU A 4 -6.02 2.49 3.06
C LEU A 4 -4.59 2.71 3.56
N VAL A 5 -4.02 3.89 3.30
CA VAL A 5 -2.67 4.22 3.76
C VAL A 5 -2.57 4.13 5.28
N GLU A 6 -3.58 4.66 5.99
CA GLU A 6 -3.60 4.60 7.45
C GLU A 6 -3.69 3.16 7.96
N VAL A 7 -4.48 2.32 7.29
CA VAL A 7 -4.61 0.91 7.65
C VAL A 7 -3.27 0.20 7.47
N LEU A 8 -2.56 0.46 6.37
CA LEU A 8 -1.26 -0.14 6.12
C LEU A 8 -0.23 0.31 7.15
N ALA A 9 -0.21 1.60 7.48
CA ALA A 9 0.70 2.12 8.49
C ALA A 9 0.43 1.52 9.86
N ALA A 10 -0.84 1.40 10.23
CA ALA A 10 -1.22 0.80 11.51
C ALA A 10 -0.82 -0.67 11.59
N TYR A 11 -0.96 -1.40 10.49
CA TYR A 11 -0.58 -2.81 10.43
C TYR A 11 0.92 -2.99 10.68
N LEU A 12 1.74 -2.09 10.17
CA LEU A 12 3.19 -2.15 10.34
C LEU A 12 3.68 -1.50 11.63
N GLY A 13 2.79 -0.85 12.37
CA GLY A 13 3.16 -0.15 13.59
C GLY A 13 3.90 1.16 13.32
N CYS A 14 3.72 1.74 12.13
CA CYS A 14 4.35 3.02 11.78
C CYS A 14 3.73 4.16 12.59
N GLU A 15 4.57 5.02 13.14
CA GLU A 15 4.12 6.19 13.88
C GLU A 15 3.56 7.25 12.93
N TYR A 16 4.16 7.39 11.75
CA TYR A 16 3.75 8.34 10.74
C TYR A 16 3.53 7.65 9.40
N ILE A 17 2.54 8.14 8.62
CA ILE A 17 2.27 7.60 7.29
C ILE A 17 3.50 7.72 6.38
N SER A 18 4.29 8.78 6.54
CA SER A 18 5.50 8.97 5.74
C SER A 18 6.54 7.87 5.92
N ASP A 19 6.46 7.12 7.01
CA ASP A 19 7.38 5.99 7.24
C ASP A 19 7.21 4.89 6.19
N LEU A 20 6.09 4.88 5.47
CA LEU A 20 5.88 3.92 4.38
C LEU A 20 6.87 4.10 3.22
N HIS A 21 7.55 5.24 3.14
CA HIS A 21 8.59 5.46 2.13
C HIS A 21 9.90 4.75 2.46
N SER A 22 10.11 4.37 3.71
CA SER A 22 11.40 3.87 4.19
C SER A 22 11.27 2.52 4.88
N LEU A 23 10.51 1.60 4.27
CA LEU A 23 10.29 0.28 4.86
C LEU A 23 11.52 -0.61 4.72
N GLU A 24 11.82 -1.32 5.79
CA GLU A 24 12.86 -2.35 5.78
C GLU A 24 12.32 -3.62 5.13
N ALA A 25 13.21 -4.53 4.78
CA ALA A 25 12.85 -5.76 4.07
C ALA A 25 11.79 -6.57 4.81
N GLU A 26 11.89 -6.66 6.14
CA GLU A 26 10.91 -7.40 6.94
C GLU A 26 9.52 -6.78 6.86
N ASP A 27 9.44 -5.45 6.97
CA ASP A 27 8.17 -4.74 6.89
C ASP A 27 7.57 -4.81 5.49
N ARG A 28 8.42 -4.74 4.47
CA ARG A 28 7.96 -4.90 3.09
C ARG A 28 7.35 -6.28 2.87
N HIS A 29 7.94 -7.30 3.45
CA HIS A 29 7.44 -8.68 3.37
C HIS A 29 6.07 -8.80 4.03
N ARG A 30 5.92 -8.19 5.21
CA ARG A 30 4.65 -8.20 5.95
C ARG A 30 3.56 -7.48 5.18
N LEU A 31 3.92 -6.34 4.59
CA LEU A 31 2.98 -5.54 3.81
C LEU A 31 2.57 -6.29 2.54
N TYR A 32 3.50 -6.96 1.89
CA TYR A 32 3.21 -7.80 0.73
C TYR A 32 2.16 -8.85 1.07
N ALA A 33 2.35 -9.55 2.18
CA ALA A 33 1.42 -10.59 2.61
C ALA A 33 0.04 -10.01 2.91
N LEU A 34 -0.02 -8.84 3.53
CA LEU A 34 -1.29 -8.17 3.83
C LEU A 34 -2.01 -7.79 2.54
N LEU A 35 -1.29 -7.21 1.58
CA LEU A 35 -1.89 -6.76 0.32
C LEU A 35 -2.43 -7.92 -0.51
N GLN A 36 -1.84 -9.10 -0.39
CA GLN A 36 -2.36 -10.29 -1.06
C GLN A 36 -3.73 -10.71 -0.52
N ARG A 37 -4.05 -10.34 0.71
CA ARG A 37 -5.34 -10.64 1.34
C ARG A 37 -6.41 -9.60 1.06
N ILE A 38 -6.01 -8.41 0.64
CA ILE A 38 -6.96 -7.32 0.37
C ILE A 38 -7.41 -7.41 -1.07
N SER A 39 -8.73 -7.48 -1.26
CA SER A 39 -9.31 -7.46 -2.60
C SER A 39 -9.25 -6.05 -3.18
N PRO A 40 -8.95 -5.88 -4.48
CA PRO A 40 -8.98 -4.56 -5.10
C PRO A 40 -10.32 -3.85 -4.97
N ALA A 41 -11.41 -4.61 -4.83
CA ALA A 41 -12.75 -4.05 -4.69
C ALA A 41 -13.07 -3.52 -3.29
N GLN A 42 -12.24 -3.82 -2.29
CA GLN A 42 -12.48 -3.39 -0.92
C GLN A 42 -12.22 -1.90 -0.72
N TRP A 43 -11.44 -1.30 -1.59
CA TRP A 43 -11.07 0.12 -1.50
C TRP A 43 -11.27 0.80 -2.85
N PRO A 44 -11.71 2.07 -2.86
CA PRO A 44 -11.84 2.80 -4.12
C PRO A 44 -10.48 3.06 -4.76
N LEU A 45 -10.47 3.31 -6.06
CA LEU A 45 -9.25 3.58 -6.82
C LEU A 45 -8.40 4.67 -6.18
N ARG A 46 -9.03 5.73 -5.70
CA ARG A 46 -8.34 6.86 -5.08
C ARG A 46 -7.44 6.38 -3.92
N GLU A 47 -7.96 5.49 -3.09
CA GLU A 47 -7.20 4.97 -1.95
C GLU A 47 -6.03 4.11 -2.41
N TRP A 48 -6.22 3.30 -3.44
CA TRP A 48 -5.14 2.50 -4.00
C TRP A 48 -4.04 3.37 -4.60
N ARG A 49 -4.42 4.44 -5.28
CA ARG A 49 -3.45 5.36 -5.89
C ARG A 49 -2.65 6.11 -4.81
N ASP A 50 -3.32 6.51 -3.73
CA ASP A 50 -2.64 7.16 -2.61
C ASP A 50 -1.62 6.21 -1.97
N ALA A 51 -2.00 4.96 -1.74
CA ALA A 51 -1.09 3.98 -1.17
C ALA A 51 0.11 3.73 -2.08
N LEU A 52 -0.12 3.63 -3.39
CA LEU A 52 0.95 3.44 -4.35
C LEU A 52 1.92 4.62 -4.34
N GLU A 53 1.40 5.83 -4.29
CA GLU A 53 2.24 7.04 -4.23
C GLU A 53 3.07 7.10 -2.95
N TYR A 54 2.47 6.77 -1.81
CA TYR A 54 3.18 6.78 -0.53
C TYR A 54 4.30 5.74 -0.47
N ILE A 55 4.11 4.61 -1.10
CA ILE A 55 5.08 3.51 -1.02
C ILE A 55 6.12 3.59 -2.11
N THR A 56 5.72 3.91 -3.34
CA THR A 56 6.62 3.88 -4.50
C THR A 56 6.97 5.27 -5.05
N GLY A 57 6.22 6.29 -4.68
CA GLY A 57 6.39 7.63 -5.24
C GLY A 57 5.77 7.80 -6.63
N VAL A 58 5.10 6.78 -7.14
CA VAL A 58 4.48 6.80 -8.48
C VAL A 58 2.97 6.62 -8.34
N CYS A 59 2.21 7.38 -9.12
CA CYS A 59 0.75 7.35 -9.08
C CYS A 59 0.19 7.24 -10.50
N CYS A 60 0.47 6.13 -11.17
CA CYS A 60 0.08 5.95 -12.57
C CYS A 60 -0.86 4.77 -12.82
N ALA A 61 -1.47 4.22 -11.78
CA ALA A 61 -2.42 3.12 -11.91
C ALA A 61 -3.79 3.63 -12.37
N GLN A 62 -4.44 2.91 -13.28
CA GLN A 62 -5.75 3.27 -13.80
C GLN A 62 -6.90 2.55 -13.10
N THR A 63 -6.61 1.47 -12.39
CA THR A 63 -7.61 0.70 -11.64
C THR A 63 -7.03 0.30 -10.29
N GLY A 64 -7.91 -0.06 -9.35
CA GLY A 64 -7.47 -0.56 -8.05
C GLY A 64 -6.65 -1.82 -8.18
N ASP A 65 -7.03 -2.70 -9.11
CA ASP A 65 -6.29 -3.93 -9.36
C ASP A 65 -4.88 -3.63 -9.89
N ALA A 66 -4.76 -2.69 -10.82
CA ALA A 66 -3.46 -2.30 -11.36
C ALA A 66 -2.58 -1.69 -10.27
N ALA A 67 -3.13 -0.87 -9.40
CA ALA A 67 -2.40 -0.28 -8.28
C ALA A 67 -1.93 -1.35 -7.31
N ARG A 68 -2.79 -2.30 -6.99
CA ARG A 68 -2.43 -3.42 -6.11
C ARG A 68 -1.30 -4.25 -6.71
N GLN A 69 -1.37 -4.55 -8.01
CA GLN A 69 -0.32 -5.28 -8.71
C GLN A 69 1.01 -4.52 -8.66
N ALA A 70 0.97 -3.22 -8.89
CA ALA A 70 2.17 -2.38 -8.85
C ALA A 70 2.78 -2.38 -7.45
N LEU A 71 1.95 -2.32 -6.41
CA LEU A 71 2.41 -2.38 -5.03
C LEU A 71 3.06 -3.72 -4.72
N LEU A 72 2.45 -4.81 -5.15
CA LEU A 72 3.01 -6.14 -4.92
C LEU A 72 4.36 -6.30 -5.61
N LEU A 73 4.50 -5.77 -6.83
CA LEU A 73 5.78 -5.81 -7.54
C LEU A 73 6.85 -4.97 -6.84
N ALA A 74 6.46 -3.82 -6.31
CA ALA A 74 7.40 -2.93 -5.63
C ALA A 74 7.89 -3.51 -4.29
N LEU A 75 7.04 -4.32 -3.64
CA LEU A 75 7.35 -4.89 -2.33
C LEU A 75 8.03 -6.26 -2.38
N ARG A 76 8.19 -6.81 -3.54
CA ARG A 76 8.84 -8.13 -3.71
C ARG A 76 10.30 -8.12 -3.33
#